data_fd4e2718f8998cc0df8f13f3ecbeb185
#
_entry.id   fd4e2718f8998cc0df8f13f3ecbeb185
#
_cell.length_a   1.000
_cell.length_b   1.000
_cell.length_c   1.000
_cell.angle_alpha   90.00
_cell.angle_beta   90.00
_cell.angle_gamma   90.00
#
_symmetry.space_group_name_H-M   'P 1'
#
loop_
_entity.id
_entity.type
_entity.pdbx_description
1 polymer ?
#
loop_
_entity_poly.entity_id
_entity_poly.type
_entity_poly.pdbx_seq_one_letter_code
_entity_poly.pdbx_strand_id
1 'polypeptide(L)'
;FQPNGNYMSYIKFEKNQVVNLEYSLGKEIIRTNRGGSYSSTTIVDCNTRKYHGLLVCPVDEFGGERFVLLSSLDVTVVNNDRSFNTGIRKYNGDYFSPKGHKYIEDFNADNIPSRIYRVGGVILKQERLLVHYEEQFLLRFTILEASEPMKLQVRPFLAFRNIHQL
;
A
#
# COMPACT_ATOMS: atom_id res chain seq x y z
N PHE A 1 -4.54 1.60 29.87
CA PHE A 1 -4.94 0.25 29.44
C PHE A 1 -3.91 -0.26 28.46
N GLN A 2 -2.98 -1.09 28.89
CA GLN A 2 -2.14 -1.89 27.98
C GLN A 2 -2.80 -3.26 27.90
N PRO A 3 -3.28 -3.70 26.74
CA PRO A 3 -3.56 -5.11 26.55
C PRO A 3 -2.25 -5.80 26.18
N ASN A 4 -1.60 -6.41 27.15
CA ASN A 4 -0.63 -7.46 26.90
C ASN A 4 -1.40 -8.69 26.39
N GLY A 5 -1.65 -8.74 25.10
CA GLY A 5 -2.14 -9.89 24.40
C GLY A 5 -1.31 -10.02 23.14
N ASN A 6 -0.57 -11.12 23.00
CA ASN A 6 -0.04 -11.56 21.72
C ASN A 6 -1.23 -11.76 20.77
N TYR A 7 -1.64 -10.70 20.07
CA TYR A 7 -2.60 -10.83 18.99
C TYR A 7 -1.91 -11.59 17.87
N MET A 8 -2.23 -12.85 17.76
CA MET A 8 -1.84 -13.65 16.61
C MET A 8 -2.47 -13.02 15.37
N SER A 9 -1.65 -12.56 14.43
CA SER A 9 -2.13 -12.14 13.12
C SER A 9 -2.73 -13.35 12.41
N TYR A 10 -4.02 -13.28 12.05
CA TYR A 10 -4.70 -14.38 11.38
C TYR A 10 -4.31 -14.52 9.91
N ILE A 11 -3.92 -13.43 9.27
CA ILE A 11 -3.51 -13.41 7.86
C ILE A 11 -2.19 -12.66 7.74
N LYS A 12 -1.11 -13.42 7.65
CA LYS A 12 0.25 -12.93 7.47
C LYS A 12 0.86 -13.56 6.23
N PHE A 13 1.57 -12.74 5.45
CA PHE A 13 2.38 -13.18 4.32
C PHE A 13 3.84 -12.88 4.62
N GLU A 14 4.66 -13.91 4.54
CA GLU A 14 6.09 -13.82 4.79
C GLU A 14 6.86 -13.39 3.52
N LYS A 15 8.11 -13.03 3.68
CA LYS A 15 8.98 -12.51 2.62
C LYS A 15 8.97 -13.38 1.36
N ASN A 16 9.13 -14.69 1.50
CA ASN A 16 9.16 -15.61 0.36
C ASN A 16 7.86 -15.58 -0.47
N GLN A 17 6.72 -15.37 0.18
CA GLN A 17 5.42 -15.24 -0.48
C GLN A 17 5.27 -13.87 -1.15
N VAL A 18 5.69 -12.81 -0.47
CA VAL A 18 5.53 -11.43 -0.97
C VAL A 18 6.45 -11.16 -2.15
N VAL A 19 7.70 -11.61 -2.12
CA VAL A 19 8.66 -11.38 -3.22
C VAL A 19 8.37 -12.20 -4.47
N ASN A 20 7.61 -13.29 -4.35
CA ASN A 20 7.14 -14.08 -5.48
C ASN A 20 5.97 -13.35 -6.17
N LEU A 21 6.22 -12.67 -7.29
CA LEU A 21 5.20 -11.88 -7.99
C LEU A 21 4.06 -12.73 -8.55
N GLU A 22 4.32 -13.94 -9.02
CA GLU A 22 3.26 -14.84 -9.48
C GLU A 22 2.25 -15.12 -8.37
N TYR A 23 2.73 -15.32 -7.15
CA TYR A 23 1.89 -15.53 -5.98
C TYR A 23 1.26 -14.22 -5.49
N SER A 24 2.07 -13.18 -5.27
CA SER A 24 1.65 -11.95 -4.58
C SER A 24 0.72 -11.06 -5.41
N LEU A 25 0.85 -11.07 -6.74
CA LEU A 25 -0.08 -10.37 -7.63
C LEU A 25 -1.46 -11.02 -7.70
N GLY A 26 -1.56 -12.30 -7.36
CA GLY A 26 -2.83 -13.02 -7.23
C GLY A 26 -3.50 -12.82 -5.87
N LYS A 27 -2.88 -12.10 -4.92
CA LYS A 27 -3.42 -11.81 -3.59
C LYS A 27 -3.79 -10.33 -3.49
N GLU A 28 -5.05 -10.08 -3.22
CA GLU A 28 -5.60 -8.74 -3.11
C GLU A 28 -6.08 -8.46 -1.69
N ILE A 29 -5.99 -7.22 -1.29
CA ILE A 29 -6.60 -6.70 -0.07
C ILE A 29 -7.61 -5.63 -0.43
N ILE A 30 -8.81 -5.74 0.14
CA ILE A 30 -9.86 -4.73 0.03
C ILE A 30 -10.29 -4.28 1.43
N ARG A 31 -10.50 -2.99 1.57
CA ARG A 31 -11.10 -2.35 2.74
C ARG A 31 -12.19 -1.41 2.29
N THR A 32 -13.28 -1.37 3.02
CA THR A 32 -14.41 -0.47 2.78
C THR A 32 -14.62 0.44 4.00
N ASN A 33 -15.12 1.65 3.78
CA ASN A 33 -15.36 2.63 4.85
C ASN A 33 -16.79 2.66 5.35
N ARG A 34 -17.66 1.76 4.87
CA ARG A 34 -19.11 1.74 5.13
C ARG A 34 -19.88 2.96 4.60
N GLY A 35 -19.21 3.95 4.00
CA GLY A 35 -19.79 5.12 3.35
C GLY A 35 -19.75 5.08 1.83
N GLY A 36 -19.43 3.92 1.24
CA GLY A 36 -19.36 3.74 -0.22
C GLY A 36 -17.96 3.80 -0.80
N SER A 37 -16.98 4.30 -0.06
CA SER A 37 -15.57 4.32 -0.48
C SER A 37 -14.88 3.00 -0.18
N TYR A 38 -13.82 2.72 -0.96
CA TYR A 38 -12.99 1.55 -0.74
C TYR A 38 -11.52 1.80 -1.10
N SER A 39 -10.66 0.93 -0.58
CA SER A 39 -9.26 0.79 -0.96
C SER A 39 -9.02 -0.64 -1.41
N SER A 40 -8.47 -0.83 -2.58
CA SER A 40 -8.18 -2.16 -3.14
C SER A 40 -6.89 -2.16 -3.94
N THR A 41 -6.00 -3.10 -3.64
CA THR A 41 -4.75 -3.32 -4.37
C THR A 41 -4.21 -4.72 -4.06
N THR A 42 -3.13 -5.13 -4.71
CA THR A 42 -2.43 -6.37 -4.35
C THR A 42 -1.65 -6.22 -3.04
N ILE A 43 -1.23 -7.33 -2.44
CA ILE A 43 -0.46 -7.29 -1.18
C ILE A 43 0.90 -6.61 -1.32
N VAL A 44 1.40 -6.41 -2.55
CA VAL A 44 2.64 -5.68 -2.87
C VAL A 44 2.40 -4.27 -3.42
N ASP A 45 1.16 -3.78 -3.41
CA ASP A 45 0.77 -2.45 -3.94
C ASP A 45 0.96 -2.26 -5.46
N CYS A 46 0.95 -3.34 -6.19
CA CYS A 46 0.93 -3.29 -7.64
C CYS A 46 -0.51 -3.33 -8.14
N ASN A 47 -1.01 -2.23 -8.68
CA ASN A 47 -2.33 -2.20 -9.29
C ASN A 47 -2.30 -2.99 -10.61
N THR A 48 -3.13 -4.04 -10.68
CA THR A 48 -3.22 -4.94 -11.84
C THR A 48 -4.61 -4.94 -12.47
N ARG A 49 -5.58 -4.29 -11.84
CA ARG A 49 -6.97 -4.21 -12.30
C ARG A 49 -7.45 -2.76 -12.34
N LYS A 50 -8.39 -2.46 -13.24
CA LYS A 50 -8.99 -1.13 -13.37
C LYS A 50 -9.67 -0.62 -12.09
N TYR A 51 -10.15 -1.54 -11.25
CA TYR A 51 -10.80 -1.20 -9.98
C TYR A 51 -9.82 -0.98 -8.82
N HIS A 52 -8.51 -1.22 -9.02
CA HIS A 52 -7.53 -0.96 -7.99
C HIS A 52 -7.33 0.54 -7.78
N GLY A 53 -7.22 0.92 -6.53
CA GLY A 53 -6.91 2.25 -6.06
C GLY A 53 -6.79 2.27 -4.54
N LEU A 54 -5.93 3.13 -4.01
CA LEU A 54 -5.77 3.29 -2.57
C LEU A 54 -6.90 4.08 -1.94
N LEU A 55 -7.50 5.01 -2.70
CA LEU A 55 -8.70 5.72 -2.30
C LEU A 55 -9.64 5.83 -3.51
N VAL A 56 -10.77 5.16 -3.40
CA VAL A 56 -11.85 5.19 -4.40
C VAL A 56 -13.13 5.61 -3.70
N CYS A 57 -13.70 6.73 -4.13
CA CYS A 57 -14.84 7.36 -3.48
C CYS A 57 -16.01 7.55 -4.43
N PRO A 58 -17.26 7.51 -3.95
CA PRO A 58 -18.39 8.04 -4.67
C PRO A 58 -18.24 9.57 -4.81
N VAL A 59 -18.67 10.12 -5.92
CA VAL A 59 -18.64 11.57 -6.17
C VAL A 59 -20.05 12.02 -6.51
N ASP A 60 -20.66 12.81 -5.62
CA ASP A 60 -22.06 13.20 -5.69
C ASP A 60 -22.40 13.99 -6.96
N GLU A 61 -21.46 14.85 -7.42
CA GLU A 61 -21.60 15.62 -8.66
C GLU A 61 -21.76 14.74 -9.91
N PHE A 62 -21.34 13.47 -9.82
CA PHE A 62 -21.49 12.48 -10.88
C PHE A 62 -22.51 11.38 -10.52
N GLY A 63 -23.53 11.73 -9.72
CA GLY A 63 -24.61 10.81 -9.36
C GLY A 63 -24.17 9.68 -8.44
N GLY A 64 -23.11 9.86 -7.67
CA GLY A 64 -22.58 8.87 -6.76
C GLY A 64 -21.74 7.78 -7.45
N GLU A 65 -21.37 7.94 -8.71
CA GLU A 65 -20.41 7.05 -9.37
C GLU A 65 -19.06 7.11 -8.66
N ARG A 66 -18.35 6.00 -8.69
CA ARG A 66 -17.06 5.87 -7.99
C ARG A 66 -15.90 6.29 -8.88
N PHE A 67 -15.02 7.09 -8.31
CA PHE A 67 -13.79 7.56 -8.93
C PHE A 67 -12.56 7.13 -8.14
N VAL A 68 -11.52 6.72 -8.83
CA VAL A 68 -10.19 6.57 -8.26
C VAL A 68 -9.62 7.95 -8.04
N LEU A 69 -9.41 8.34 -6.79
CA LEU A 69 -8.80 9.62 -6.41
C LEU A 69 -7.31 9.47 -6.15
N LEU A 70 -6.93 8.46 -5.37
CA LEU A 70 -5.54 8.08 -5.15
C LEU A 70 -5.31 6.68 -5.72
N SER A 71 -4.57 6.61 -6.81
CA SER A 71 -4.28 5.33 -7.48
C SER A 71 -3.24 4.52 -6.71
N SER A 72 -2.08 5.12 -6.45
CA SER A 72 -0.95 4.46 -5.80
C SER A 72 -0.03 5.48 -5.12
N LEU A 73 0.99 4.97 -4.41
CA LEU A 73 2.01 5.76 -3.75
C LEU A 73 3.39 5.20 -4.07
N ASP A 74 4.34 6.09 -4.35
CA ASP A 74 5.75 5.77 -4.22
C ASP A 74 6.26 6.27 -2.87
N VAL A 75 6.90 5.37 -2.15
CA VAL A 75 7.62 5.69 -0.91
C VAL A 75 9.08 5.38 -1.16
N THR A 76 9.93 6.39 -1.05
CA THR A 76 11.37 6.25 -1.27
C THR A 76 12.12 6.53 0.04
N VAL A 77 12.90 5.55 0.46
CA VAL A 77 13.86 5.70 1.57
C VAL A 77 15.15 6.27 0.98
N VAL A 78 15.59 7.42 1.51
CA VAL A 78 16.86 8.04 1.12
C VAL A 78 17.79 8.01 2.31
N ASN A 79 18.92 7.34 2.15
CA ASN A 79 19.96 7.20 3.17
C ASN A 79 21.34 7.32 2.51
N ASN A 80 22.19 8.23 3.01
CA ASN A 80 23.54 8.46 2.48
C ASN A 80 23.60 8.60 0.95
N ASP A 81 22.82 9.52 0.40
CA ASP A 81 22.70 9.79 -1.04
C ASP A 81 22.23 8.60 -1.90
N ARG A 82 21.87 7.48 -1.29
CA ARG A 82 21.23 6.35 -1.94
C ARG A 82 19.71 6.40 -1.77
N SER A 83 19.00 6.18 -2.87
CA SER A 83 17.55 6.21 -2.91
C SER A 83 17.00 4.82 -3.24
N PHE A 84 16.04 4.37 -2.43
CA PHE A 84 15.40 3.07 -2.56
C PHE A 84 13.89 3.24 -2.66
N ASN A 85 13.34 3.10 -3.87
CA ASN A 85 11.90 3.19 -4.09
C ASN A 85 11.25 1.85 -3.73
N THR A 86 10.31 1.85 -2.78
CA THR A 86 9.60 0.67 -2.31
C THR A 86 8.37 0.31 -3.15
N GLY A 87 8.04 1.13 -4.15
CA GLY A 87 6.91 0.91 -5.04
C GLY A 87 7.14 -0.20 -6.07
N ILE A 88 6.06 -0.62 -6.71
CA ILE A 88 6.07 -1.51 -7.86
C ILE A 88 4.90 -1.18 -8.77
N ARG A 89 5.17 -1.11 -10.08
CA ARG A 89 4.14 -0.91 -11.12
C ARG A 89 4.35 -1.90 -12.25
N LYS A 90 3.24 -2.37 -12.80
CA LYS A 90 3.21 -3.20 -14.00
C LYS A 90 3.09 -2.31 -15.22
N TYR A 91 3.92 -2.56 -16.21
CA TYR A 91 3.88 -1.96 -17.54
C TYR A 91 3.53 -3.00 -18.59
N ASN A 92 3.29 -2.57 -19.82
CA ASN A 92 3.03 -3.46 -20.95
C ASN A 92 4.16 -4.48 -21.13
N GLY A 93 3.81 -5.74 -21.47
CA GLY A 93 4.77 -6.81 -21.66
C GLY A 93 5.26 -7.46 -20.35
N ASP A 94 4.46 -7.41 -19.29
CA ASP A 94 4.79 -7.98 -17.97
C ASP A 94 6.10 -7.45 -17.38
N TYR A 95 6.43 -6.20 -17.72
CA TYR A 95 7.55 -5.49 -17.16
C TYR A 95 7.15 -4.77 -15.87
N PHE A 96 7.97 -4.90 -14.82
CA PHE A 96 7.72 -4.30 -13.50
C PHE A 96 8.84 -3.32 -13.15
N SER A 97 8.48 -2.09 -12.78
CA SER A 97 9.42 -1.06 -12.33
C SER A 97 8.71 0.00 -11.46
N PRO A 98 9.33 0.49 -10.38
CA PRO A 98 10.48 -0.13 -9.70
C PRO A 98 10.12 -1.51 -9.16
N LYS A 99 11.06 -2.23 -8.55
CA LYS A 99 10.85 -3.57 -8.00
C LYS A 99 10.96 -3.56 -6.47
N GLY A 100 10.30 -2.60 -5.84
CA GLY A 100 10.39 -2.35 -4.39
C GLY A 100 9.74 -3.43 -3.51
N HIS A 101 8.91 -4.31 -4.09
CA HIS A 101 8.37 -5.47 -3.38
C HIS A 101 9.45 -6.36 -2.76
N LYS A 102 10.67 -6.35 -3.31
CA LYS A 102 11.82 -7.09 -2.79
C LYS A 102 12.27 -6.64 -1.39
N TYR A 103 11.90 -5.43 -1.00
CA TYR A 103 12.22 -4.86 0.31
C TYR A 103 11.21 -5.22 1.40
N ILE A 104 10.07 -5.83 1.03
CA ILE A 104 9.05 -6.24 1.99
C ILE A 104 9.51 -7.49 2.72
N GLU A 105 9.56 -7.42 4.06
CA GLU A 105 9.87 -8.57 4.93
C GLU A 105 8.60 -9.35 5.27
N ASP A 106 7.50 -8.64 5.54
CA ASP A 106 6.20 -9.24 5.78
C ASP A 106 5.04 -8.29 5.45
N PHE A 107 3.86 -8.86 5.29
CA PHE A 107 2.60 -8.17 5.17
C PHE A 107 1.56 -8.81 6.09
N ASN A 108 0.94 -8.00 6.95
CA ASN A 108 -0.17 -8.39 7.79
C ASN A 108 -1.46 -7.76 7.31
N ALA A 109 -2.48 -8.57 7.09
CA ALA A 109 -3.81 -8.13 6.67
C ALA A 109 -4.80 -8.03 7.83
N ASP A 110 -4.34 -7.64 9.02
CA ASP A 110 -5.17 -7.41 10.19
C ASP A 110 -6.10 -6.20 10.01
N ASN A 111 -6.83 -5.80 11.04
CA ASN A 111 -7.75 -4.66 11.00
C ASN A 111 -7.07 -3.39 10.45
N ILE A 112 -5.82 -3.17 10.84
CA ILE A 112 -4.95 -2.14 10.25
C ILE A 112 -3.85 -2.86 9.47
N PRO A 113 -3.99 -3.00 8.13
CA PRO A 113 -3.00 -3.65 7.32
C PRO A 113 -1.63 -2.99 7.46
N SER A 114 -0.60 -3.81 7.58
CA SER A 114 0.76 -3.29 7.75
C SER A 114 1.79 -4.07 6.93
N ARG A 115 2.85 -3.38 6.53
CA ARG A 115 4.04 -3.94 5.87
C ARG A 115 5.29 -3.54 6.62
N ILE A 116 6.22 -4.47 6.71
CA ILE A 116 7.58 -4.19 7.17
C ILE A 116 8.50 -4.19 5.95
N TYR A 117 9.23 -3.11 5.77
CA TYR A 117 10.25 -2.96 4.75
C TYR A 117 11.63 -2.98 5.41
N ARG A 118 12.57 -3.70 4.80
CA ARG A 118 13.99 -3.65 5.16
C ARG A 118 14.78 -3.20 3.94
N VAL A 119 15.36 -2.02 4.00
CA VAL A 119 16.06 -1.42 2.87
C VAL A 119 17.05 -0.35 3.32
N GLY A 120 18.26 -0.35 2.74
CA GLY A 120 19.24 0.71 2.94
C GLY A 120 19.65 0.95 4.40
N GLY A 121 19.70 -0.11 5.25
CA GLY A 121 20.00 0.01 6.68
C GLY A 121 18.83 0.53 7.52
N VAL A 122 17.62 0.54 6.96
CA VAL A 122 16.39 1.00 7.62
C VAL A 122 15.40 -0.14 7.70
N ILE A 123 14.71 -0.28 8.83
CA ILE A 123 13.50 -1.09 8.98
C ILE A 123 12.34 -0.13 9.19
N LEU A 124 11.40 -0.13 8.24
CA LEU A 124 10.26 0.77 8.18
C LEU A 124 8.96 -0.03 8.25
N LYS A 125 8.08 0.33 9.18
CA LYS A 125 6.70 -0.16 9.21
C LYS A 125 5.77 0.85 8.55
N GLN A 126 4.96 0.39 7.61
CA GLN A 126 3.87 1.16 6.99
C GLN A 126 2.55 0.56 7.40
N GLU A 127 1.65 1.38 7.93
CA GLU A 127 0.28 1.01 8.29
C GLU A 127 -0.72 1.86 7.53
N ARG A 128 -1.90 1.30 7.25
CA ARG A 128 -2.94 1.93 6.44
C ARG A 128 -4.30 1.81 7.10
N LEU A 129 -5.06 2.87 7.02
CA LEU A 129 -6.44 2.90 7.49
C LEU A 129 -7.32 3.68 6.50
N LEU A 130 -8.38 3.06 6.05
CA LEU A 130 -9.50 3.74 5.42
C LEU A 130 -10.51 4.11 6.51
N VAL A 131 -10.72 5.40 6.73
CA VAL A 131 -11.54 5.90 7.84
C VAL A 131 -13.01 5.57 7.60
N HIS A 132 -13.69 5.08 8.63
CA HIS A 132 -15.11 4.72 8.53
C HIS A 132 -15.97 5.97 8.30
N TYR A 133 -16.85 5.89 7.32
CA TYR A 133 -17.80 6.94 6.91
C TYR A 133 -17.14 8.24 6.40
N GLU A 134 -15.83 8.25 6.22
CA GLU A 134 -15.11 9.41 5.71
C GLU A 134 -14.28 9.04 4.49
N GLU A 135 -14.08 9.99 3.59
CA GLU A 135 -13.29 9.82 2.37
C GLU A 135 -11.81 10.09 2.64
N GLN A 136 -11.29 9.41 3.68
CA GLN A 136 -9.93 9.59 4.16
C GLN A 136 -9.16 8.28 4.16
N PHE A 137 -7.97 8.33 3.59
CA PHE A 137 -6.99 7.26 3.60
C PHE A 137 -5.76 7.71 4.40
N LEU A 138 -5.54 7.09 5.55
CA LEU A 138 -4.47 7.44 6.47
C LEU A 138 -3.30 6.47 6.31
N LEU A 139 -2.10 7.02 6.37
CA LEU A 139 -0.84 6.30 6.36
C LEU A 139 -0.05 6.65 7.62
N ARG A 140 0.49 5.62 8.27
CA ARG A 140 1.45 5.80 9.36
C ARG A 140 2.74 5.09 8.99
N PHE A 141 3.84 5.82 9.08
CA PHE A 141 5.19 5.30 8.95
C PHE A 141 5.87 5.31 10.30
N THR A 142 6.44 4.17 10.69
CA THR A 142 7.20 4.02 11.92
C THR A 142 8.59 3.49 11.57
N ILE A 143 9.62 4.26 11.92
CA ILE A 143 11.00 3.78 11.80
C ILE A 143 11.26 2.85 12.98
N LEU A 144 11.42 1.57 12.71
CA LEU A 144 11.72 0.56 13.72
C LEU A 144 13.22 0.50 14.01
N GLU A 145 14.05 0.68 12.96
CA GLU A 145 15.50 0.70 13.05
C GLU A 145 16.06 1.59 11.94
N ALA A 146 17.04 2.40 12.27
CA ALA A 146 17.85 3.15 11.31
C ALA A 146 19.25 3.35 11.89
N SER A 147 20.28 2.98 11.14
CA SER A 147 21.68 3.17 11.55
C SER A 147 22.13 4.63 11.49
N GLU A 148 21.46 5.43 10.65
CA GLU A 148 21.79 6.83 10.38
C GLU A 148 20.52 7.64 10.08
N PRO A 149 20.59 8.99 10.16
CA PRO A 149 19.48 9.84 9.73
C PRO A 149 19.06 9.56 8.29
N MET A 150 17.76 9.42 8.06
CA MET A 150 17.20 9.11 6.74
C MET A 150 16.09 10.10 6.38
N LYS A 151 15.79 10.18 5.09
CA LYS A 151 14.62 10.91 4.57
C LYS A 151 13.62 9.93 4.00
N LEU A 152 12.35 10.21 4.24
CA LEU A 152 11.25 9.51 3.59
C LEU A 152 10.59 10.46 2.58
N GLN A 153 10.62 10.08 1.31
CA GLN A 153 9.94 10.81 0.25
C GLN A 153 8.67 10.04 -0.11
N VAL A 154 7.54 10.73 -0.06
CA VAL A 154 6.23 10.16 -0.42
C VAL A 154 5.71 10.90 -1.64
N ARG A 155 5.42 10.16 -2.71
CA ARG A 155 4.85 10.71 -3.94
C ARG A 155 3.51 10.03 -4.24
N PRO A 156 2.39 10.75 -4.08
CA PRO A 156 1.08 10.23 -4.46
C PRO A 156 0.89 10.27 -5.98
N PHE A 157 0.23 9.24 -6.52
CA PHE A 157 -0.27 9.22 -7.88
C PHE A 157 -1.78 9.44 -7.84
N LEU A 158 -2.17 10.69 -8.02
CA LEU A 158 -3.55 11.09 -8.08
C LEU A 158 -4.15 10.69 -9.42
N ALA A 159 -5.43 10.36 -9.40
CA ALA A 159 -6.25 10.15 -10.57
C ALA A 159 -7.62 10.77 -10.32
N PHE A 160 -8.31 11.12 -11.37
CA PHE A 160 -9.73 11.45 -11.30
C PHE A 160 -10.41 10.65 -12.41
N ARG A 161 -10.50 9.35 -12.18
CA ARG A 161 -10.92 8.38 -13.19
C ARG A 161 -12.10 7.57 -12.66
N ASN A 162 -13.19 7.56 -13.41
CA ASN A 162 -14.29 6.64 -13.15
C ASN A 162 -13.78 5.18 -13.19
N ILE A 163 -14.20 4.36 -12.23
CA ILE A 163 -13.74 2.97 -12.10
C ILE A 163 -14.11 2.08 -13.30
N HIS A 164 -15.10 2.45 -14.09
CA HIS A 164 -15.53 1.72 -15.28
C HIS A 164 -14.79 2.13 -16.55
N GLN A 165 -14.06 3.26 -16.51
CA GLN A 165 -13.22 3.75 -17.60
C GLN A 165 -11.77 3.31 -17.45
N LEU A 166 -11.05 3.19 -18.56
CA LEU A 166 -9.61 2.91 -18.61
C LEU A 166 -8.83 4.19 -18.94
#